data_a047ffe072ec7241ca0c0485fe7cfe75
#
_entry.id   a047ffe072ec7241ca0c0485fe7cfe75
#
_cell.length_a   1.000
_cell.length_b   1.000
_cell.length_c   1.000
_cell.angle_alpha   90.00
_cell.angle_beta   90.00
_cell.angle_gamma   90.00
#
_symmetry.space_group_name_H-M   'P 1'
#
loop_
_entity.id
_entity.type
_entity.pdbx_description
1 polymer ?
#
loop_
_entity_poly.entity_id
_entity_poly.type
_entity_poly.pdbx_seq_one_letter_code
_entity_poly.pdbx_strand_id
1 'polypeptide(L)'
;MFGFANFLLLALFAAAVFDLIFALARGGGLRGALHGLWNTPHLLFGQQLAEWRLQLGRILFAAGLAAYEISVVFCNSMARQNWAWVQGVMSPVLEWLAFLCFGAKILFGTRYTWRELLAGGALYFIARWGYFNSQNIWWIGIVVAVLAAKDVPLRRPLQVYFASGCAAMAVVLALHFAGIVAPDLTSERMGALRGTYGYGHPNTFGGLVFGLVLALSLIHISEPTRPEPIS
;
A
#
# COMPACT_ATOMS: atom_id res chain seq x y z
N MET A 1 -5.29 8.61 -10.96
CA MET A 1 -4.83 7.29 -10.44
C MET A 1 -4.93 6.15 -11.43
N PHE A 2 -6.05 5.92 -12.10
CA PHE A 2 -6.18 4.88 -13.12
C PHE A 2 -5.14 4.99 -14.24
N GLY A 3 -4.88 6.22 -14.74
CA GLY A 3 -3.82 6.48 -15.73
C GLY A 3 -2.42 6.11 -15.23
N PHE A 4 -2.11 6.37 -13.95
CA PHE A 4 -0.82 6.02 -13.36
C PHE A 4 -0.64 4.50 -13.24
N ALA A 5 -1.67 3.76 -12.82
CA ALA A 5 -1.60 2.31 -12.73
C ALA A 5 -1.40 1.66 -14.11
N ASN A 6 -2.04 2.19 -15.16
CA ASN A 6 -1.81 1.76 -16.55
C ASN A 6 -0.38 2.11 -17.00
N PHE A 7 0.11 3.30 -16.66
CA PHE A 7 1.50 3.70 -16.94
C PHE A 7 2.50 2.77 -16.25
N LEU A 8 2.27 2.44 -14.97
CA LEU A 8 3.13 1.49 -14.23
C LEU A 8 3.13 0.11 -14.88
N LEU A 9 1.97 -0.39 -15.31
CA LEU A 9 1.88 -1.67 -16.03
C LEU A 9 2.67 -1.63 -17.35
N LEU A 10 2.55 -0.55 -18.12
CA LEU A 10 3.30 -0.35 -19.35
C LEU A 10 4.80 -0.29 -19.08
N ALA A 11 5.23 0.42 -18.03
CA ALA A 11 6.61 0.49 -17.60
C ALA A 11 7.17 -0.89 -17.20
N LEU A 12 6.39 -1.70 -16.49
CA LEU A 12 6.77 -3.07 -16.14
C LEU A 12 6.90 -3.97 -17.37
N PHE A 13 6.00 -3.82 -18.32
CA PHE A 13 6.09 -4.55 -19.59
C PHE A 13 7.34 -4.14 -20.39
N ALA A 14 7.60 -2.83 -20.52
CA ALA A 14 8.79 -2.31 -21.17
C ALA A 14 10.07 -2.79 -20.47
N ALA A 15 10.09 -2.82 -19.14
CA ALA A 15 11.20 -3.35 -18.36
C ALA A 15 11.44 -4.84 -18.63
N ALA A 16 10.39 -5.65 -18.69
CA ALA A 16 10.50 -7.09 -18.98
C ALA A 16 11.08 -7.32 -20.38
N VAL A 17 10.65 -6.55 -21.39
CA VAL A 17 11.20 -6.62 -22.75
C VAL A 17 12.68 -6.20 -22.76
N PHE A 18 13.00 -5.09 -22.08
CA PHE A 18 14.40 -4.62 -21.98
C PHE A 18 15.31 -5.66 -21.31
N ASP A 19 14.85 -6.26 -20.20
CA ASP A 19 15.60 -7.28 -19.47
C ASP A 19 15.84 -8.53 -20.33
N LEU A 20 14.88 -8.90 -21.17
CA LEU A 20 15.04 -9.99 -22.14
C LEU A 20 16.11 -9.66 -23.18
N ILE A 21 16.04 -8.48 -23.79
CA ILE A 21 17.05 -8.03 -24.78
C ILE A 21 18.43 -8.00 -24.14
N PHE A 22 18.54 -7.47 -22.93
CA PHE A 22 19.80 -7.37 -22.21
C PHE A 22 20.37 -8.75 -21.83
N ALA A 23 19.51 -9.71 -21.42
CA ALA A 23 19.92 -11.08 -21.12
C ALA A 23 20.41 -11.81 -22.39
N LEU A 24 19.75 -11.60 -23.53
CA LEU A 24 20.17 -12.13 -24.82
C LEU A 24 21.54 -11.56 -25.29
N ALA A 25 21.76 -10.26 -25.10
CA ALA A 25 23.00 -9.60 -25.45
C ALA A 25 24.21 -10.12 -24.66
N ARG A 26 24.01 -10.68 -23.48
CA ARG A 26 25.04 -11.33 -22.65
C ARG A 26 25.47 -12.72 -23.13
N GLY A 27 24.86 -13.25 -24.18
CA GLY A 27 25.36 -14.45 -24.86
C GLY A 27 24.84 -15.78 -24.36
N GLY A 28 23.80 -15.81 -23.50
CA GLY A 28 23.25 -17.05 -22.93
C GLY A 28 22.28 -17.82 -23.84
N GLY A 29 22.04 -17.36 -25.07
CA GLY A 29 20.98 -17.88 -25.94
C GLY A 29 19.58 -17.66 -25.36
N LEU A 30 18.53 -17.82 -26.19
CA LEU A 30 17.15 -17.56 -25.78
C LEU A 30 16.71 -18.41 -24.57
N ARG A 31 17.05 -19.72 -24.59
CA ARG A 31 16.65 -20.64 -23.52
C ARG A 31 17.30 -20.30 -22.18
N GLY A 32 18.59 -19.94 -22.18
CA GLY A 32 19.32 -19.53 -20.98
C GLY A 32 18.83 -18.21 -20.43
N ALA A 33 18.58 -17.21 -21.29
CA ALA A 33 18.02 -15.92 -20.92
C ALA A 33 16.64 -16.08 -20.27
N LEU A 34 15.74 -16.82 -20.91
CA LEU A 34 14.39 -17.08 -20.36
C LEU A 34 14.44 -17.82 -19.02
N HIS A 35 15.29 -18.84 -18.90
CA HIS A 35 15.43 -19.60 -17.65
C HIS A 35 15.98 -18.71 -16.52
N GLY A 36 16.95 -17.84 -16.81
CA GLY A 36 17.51 -16.89 -15.85
C GLY A 36 16.46 -15.90 -15.36
N LEU A 37 15.77 -15.21 -16.26
CA LEU A 37 14.73 -14.23 -15.92
C LEU A 37 13.55 -14.86 -15.16
N TRP A 38 13.24 -16.13 -15.45
CA TRP A 38 12.15 -16.86 -14.83
C TRP A 38 12.43 -17.24 -13.36
N ASN A 39 13.70 -17.60 -13.07
CA ASN A 39 14.05 -18.19 -11.77
C ASN A 39 14.90 -17.27 -10.88
N THR A 40 15.60 -16.29 -11.44
CA THR A 40 16.53 -15.44 -10.69
C THR A 40 15.95 -14.04 -10.47
N PRO A 41 15.74 -13.59 -9.21
CA PRO A 41 15.30 -12.24 -8.94
C PRO A 41 16.33 -11.21 -9.41
N HIS A 42 15.89 -10.24 -10.20
CA HIS A 42 16.73 -9.16 -10.75
C HIS A 42 16.02 -7.80 -10.61
N LEU A 43 16.82 -6.73 -10.62
CA LEU A 43 16.29 -5.37 -10.73
C LEU A 43 15.85 -5.13 -12.18
N LEU A 44 14.74 -4.43 -12.34
CA LEU A 44 14.21 -4.08 -13.65
C LEU A 44 15.17 -3.15 -14.42
N PHE A 45 15.09 -3.16 -15.75
CA PHE A 45 15.95 -2.37 -16.66
C PHE A 45 17.44 -2.69 -16.55
N GLY A 46 17.81 -3.92 -16.21
CA GLY A 46 19.22 -4.34 -16.12
C GLY A 46 20.04 -3.58 -15.07
N GLN A 47 19.39 -2.95 -14.11
CA GLN A 47 20.04 -2.11 -13.09
C GLN A 47 20.94 -2.96 -12.19
N GLN A 48 22.05 -2.37 -11.75
CA GLN A 48 22.92 -3.03 -10.78
C GLN A 48 22.34 -2.88 -9.36
N LEU A 49 22.46 -3.97 -8.58
CA LEU A 49 22.09 -3.96 -7.19
C LEU A 49 23.04 -3.07 -6.38
N ALA A 50 22.47 -2.10 -5.67
CA ALA A 50 23.17 -1.29 -4.69
C ALA A 50 22.38 -1.23 -3.40
N GLU A 51 23.02 -1.38 -2.26
CA GLU A 51 22.37 -1.42 -0.95
C GLU A 51 21.52 -0.16 -0.67
N TRP A 52 22.00 1.02 -1.09
CA TRP A 52 21.26 2.25 -0.93
C TRP A 52 19.91 2.24 -1.66
N ARG A 53 19.78 1.53 -2.80
CA ARG A 53 18.51 1.39 -3.54
C ARG A 53 17.50 0.57 -2.76
N LEU A 54 17.94 -0.51 -2.12
CA LEU A 54 17.07 -1.32 -1.26
C LEU A 54 16.60 -0.53 -0.03
N GLN A 55 17.51 0.24 0.58
CA GLN A 55 17.16 1.11 1.70
C GLN A 55 16.19 2.21 1.28
N LEU A 56 16.45 2.89 0.17
CA LEU A 56 15.54 3.89 -0.39
C LEU A 56 14.18 3.28 -0.71
N GLY A 57 14.14 2.07 -1.29
CA GLY A 57 12.90 1.36 -1.56
C GLY A 57 12.08 1.08 -0.30
N ARG A 58 12.73 0.73 0.82
CA ARG A 58 12.06 0.54 2.11
C ARG A 58 11.47 1.84 2.65
N ILE A 59 12.21 2.96 2.52
CA ILE A 59 11.74 4.29 2.93
C ILE A 59 10.55 4.73 2.06
N LEU A 60 10.65 4.57 0.74
CA LEU A 60 9.56 4.87 -0.19
C LEU A 60 8.30 4.06 0.14
N PHE A 61 8.46 2.76 0.42
CA PHE A 61 7.32 1.93 0.81
C PHE A 61 6.65 2.43 2.09
N ALA A 62 7.44 2.75 3.12
CA ALA A 62 6.94 3.26 4.39
C ALA A 62 6.22 4.62 4.22
N ALA A 63 6.81 5.54 3.44
CA ALA A 63 6.19 6.83 3.15
C ALA A 63 4.89 6.69 2.34
N GLY A 64 4.89 5.83 1.32
CA GLY A 64 3.69 5.53 0.54
C GLY A 64 2.59 4.91 1.38
N LEU A 65 2.94 3.97 2.27
CA LEU A 65 1.98 3.32 3.17
C LEU A 65 1.37 4.33 4.15
N ALA A 66 2.19 5.20 4.76
CA ALA A 66 1.70 6.25 5.66
C ALA A 66 0.76 7.23 4.93
N ALA A 67 1.15 7.70 3.76
CA ALA A 67 0.32 8.61 2.96
C ALA A 67 -1.01 7.95 2.57
N TYR A 68 -0.98 6.68 2.17
CA TYR A 68 -2.18 5.93 1.81
C TYR A 68 -3.11 5.75 3.02
N GLU A 69 -2.57 5.33 4.17
CA GLU A 69 -3.34 5.13 5.39
C GLU A 69 -3.98 6.43 5.91
N ILE A 70 -3.25 7.53 5.92
CA ILE A 70 -3.78 8.85 6.28
C ILE A 70 -4.93 9.21 5.35
N SER A 71 -4.77 9.03 4.03
CA SER A 71 -5.85 9.27 3.06
C SER A 71 -7.08 8.41 3.36
N VAL A 72 -6.91 7.13 3.63
CA VAL A 72 -7.99 6.18 3.96
C VAL A 72 -8.77 6.64 5.19
N VAL A 73 -8.07 7.01 6.27
CA VAL A 73 -8.70 7.46 7.52
C VAL A 73 -9.52 8.73 7.28
N PHE A 74 -8.96 9.74 6.63
CA PHE A 74 -9.67 11.00 6.38
C PHE A 74 -10.79 10.88 5.34
N CYS A 75 -10.61 10.07 4.29
CA CYS A 75 -11.65 9.81 3.30
C CYS A 75 -12.88 9.12 3.88
N ASN A 76 -12.72 8.34 4.93
CA ASN A 76 -13.80 7.65 5.61
C ASN A 76 -14.38 8.45 6.80
N SER A 77 -13.82 9.62 7.11
CA SER A 77 -14.30 10.49 8.18
C SER A 77 -15.31 11.54 7.70
N MET A 78 -16.03 12.12 8.64
CA MET A 78 -16.94 13.24 8.39
C MET A 78 -16.20 14.52 7.95
N ALA A 79 -14.89 14.63 8.21
CA ALA A 79 -14.06 15.71 7.70
C ALA A 79 -14.14 15.85 6.18
N ARG A 80 -14.29 14.73 5.47
CA ARG A 80 -14.51 14.70 4.02
C ARG A 80 -15.79 15.44 3.60
N GLN A 81 -16.85 15.31 4.38
CA GLN A 81 -18.14 15.95 4.09
C GLN A 81 -18.14 17.41 4.48
N ASN A 82 -17.48 17.77 5.58
CA ASN A 82 -17.45 19.12 6.10
C ASN A 82 -16.48 20.03 5.32
N TRP A 83 -15.39 19.46 4.78
CA TRP A 83 -14.36 20.23 4.13
C TRP A 83 -14.08 19.73 2.71
N ALA A 84 -14.55 20.48 1.73
CA ALA A 84 -14.37 20.15 0.31
C ALA A 84 -12.88 19.96 -0.08
N TRP A 85 -11.94 20.65 0.58
CA TRP A 85 -10.51 20.52 0.32
C TRP A 85 -9.95 19.16 0.75
N VAL A 86 -10.53 18.49 1.75
CA VAL A 86 -10.13 17.14 2.16
C VAL A 86 -10.37 16.16 1.02
N GLN A 87 -11.54 16.23 0.39
CA GLN A 87 -11.87 15.38 -0.75
C GLN A 87 -11.19 15.84 -2.05
N GLY A 88 -11.16 17.15 -2.31
CA GLY A 88 -10.72 17.71 -3.59
C GLY A 88 -9.20 17.82 -3.72
N VAL A 89 -8.46 17.97 -2.63
CA VAL A 89 -7.02 18.25 -2.64
C VAL A 89 -6.24 17.24 -1.79
N MET A 90 -6.52 17.16 -0.49
CA MET A 90 -5.68 16.40 0.44
C MET A 90 -5.64 14.90 0.09
N SER A 91 -6.80 14.28 -0.05
CA SER A 91 -6.87 12.85 -0.33
C SER A 91 -6.26 12.48 -1.68
N PRO A 92 -6.59 13.17 -2.80
CA PRO A 92 -5.91 12.91 -4.08
C PRO A 92 -4.40 13.11 -4.02
N VAL A 93 -3.90 14.14 -3.33
CA VAL A 93 -2.45 14.38 -3.20
C VAL A 93 -1.78 13.25 -2.45
N LEU A 94 -2.33 12.82 -1.31
CA LEU A 94 -1.78 11.71 -0.52
C LEU A 94 -1.83 10.38 -1.29
N GLU A 95 -2.90 10.12 -2.00
CA GLU A 95 -3.02 8.93 -2.84
C GLU A 95 -2.03 8.93 -4.00
N TRP A 96 -1.86 10.07 -4.69
CA TRP A 96 -0.82 10.22 -5.72
C TRP A 96 0.58 10.03 -5.16
N LEU A 97 0.88 10.61 -3.99
CA LEU A 97 2.15 10.42 -3.31
C LEU A 97 2.39 8.95 -2.99
N ALA A 98 1.39 8.25 -2.46
CA ALA A 98 1.48 6.83 -2.18
C ALA A 98 1.78 6.01 -3.44
N PHE A 99 1.03 6.23 -4.52
CA PHE A 99 1.24 5.54 -5.80
C PHE A 99 2.60 5.83 -6.43
N LEU A 100 3.08 7.08 -6.35
CA LEU A 100 4.41 7.45 -6.82
C LEU A 100 5.50 6.74 -6.02
N CYS A 101 5.38 6.71 -4.69
CA CYS A 101 6.31 6.01 -3.81
C CYS A 101 6.33 4.50 -4.09
N PHE A 102 5.16 3.86 -4.20
CA PHE A 102 5.06 2.43 -4.52
C PHE A 102 5.60 2.14 -5.92
N GLY A 103 5.24 2.94 -6.92
CA GLY A 103 5.74 2.79 -8.29
C GLY A 103 7.25 2.96 -8.39
N ALA A 104 7.81 3.98 -7.76
CA ALA A 104 9.25 4.20 -7.71
C ALA A 104 9.97 3.02 -7.03
N LYS A 105 9.42 2.50 -5.92
CA LYS A 105 9.98 1.31 -5.27
C LYS A 105 9.93 0.08 -6.18
N ILE A 106 8.80 -0.18 -6.83
CA ILE A 106 8.66 -1.32 -7.76
C ILE A 106 9.72 -1.24 -8.87
N LEU A 107 9.88 -0.07 -9.48
CA LEU A 107 10.77 0.10 -10.63
C LEU A 107 12.25 0.15 -10.26
N PHE A 108 12.60 0.72 -9.09
CA PHE A 108 14.00 1.04 -8.78
C PHE A 108 14.56 0.36 -7.52
N GLY A 109 13.70 -0.13 -6.62
CA GLY A 109 14.09 -0.64 -5.32
C GLY A 109 13.67 -2.08 -5.01
N THR A 110 13.19 -2.84 -6.00
CA THR A 110 12.70 -4.21 -5.78
C THR A 110 13.19 -5.15 -6.87
N ARG A 111 13.55 -6.37 -6.48
CA ARG A 111 13.95 -7.44 -7.39
C ARG A 111 12.76 -8.33 -7.71
N TYR A 112 12.52 -8.59 -8.98
CA TYR A 112 11.46 -9.48 -9.42
C TYR A 112 12.00 -10.62 -10.28
N THR A 113 11.32 -11.76 -10.21
CA THR A 113 11.37 -12.78 -11.25
C THR A 113 10.22 -12.56 -12.23
N TRP A 114 10.33 -13.09 -13.42
CA TRP A 114 9.23 -13.03 -14.38
C TRP A 114 7.95 -13.72 -13.88
N ARG A 115 8.07 -14.76 -13.06
CA ARG A 115 6.91 -15.41 -12.41
C ARG A 115 6.13 -14.42 -11.57
N GLU A 116 6.81 -13.62 -10.76
CA GLU A 116 6.19 -12.64 -9.88
C GLU A 116 5.58 -11.48 -10.66
N LEU A 117 6.23 -11.05 -11.75
CA LEU A 117 5.67 -10.01 -12.62
C LEU A 117 4.39 -10.51 -13.32
N LEU A 118 4.35 -11.76 -13.80
CA LEU A 118 3.16 -12.36 -14.40
C LEU A 118 2.04 -12.53 -13.37
N ALA A 119 2.35 -13.01 -12.16
CA ALA A 119 1.38 -13.11 -11.07
C ALA A 119 0.83 -11.73 -10.68
N GLY A 120 1.70 -10.72 -10.57
CA GLY A 120 1.31 -9.34 -10.32
C GLY A 120 0.43 -8.77 -11.42
N GLY A 121 0.76 -9.04 -12.69
CA GLY A 121 -0.07 -8.69 -13.84
C GLY A 121 -1.46 -9.33 -13.79
N ALA A 122 -1.54 -10.62 -13.47
CA ALA A 122 -2.81 -11.32 -13.32
C ALA A 122 -3.65 -10.70 -12.18
N LEU A 123 -3.06 -10.43 -11.02
CA LEU A 123 -3.73 -9.74 -9.92
C LEU A 123 -4.20 -8.33 -10.32
N TYR A 124 -3.40 -7.61 -11.10
CA TYR A 124 -3.80 -6.30 -11.62
C TYR A 124 -5.04 -6.39 -12.52
N PHE A 125 -5.11 -7.38 -13.41
CA PHE A 125 -6.29 -7.57 -14.26
C PHE A 125 -7.54 -7.92 -13.44
N ILE A 126 -7.41 -8.75 -12.39
CA ILE A 126 -8.51 -9.05 -11.46
C ILE A 126 -8.95 -7.77 -10.74
N ALA A 127 -8.02 -6.98 -10.23
CA ALA A 127 -8.31 -5.71 -9.57
C ALA A 127 -8.95 -4.70 -10.51
N ARG A 128 -8.51 -4.66 -11.76
CA ARG A 128 -9.11 -3.83 -12.82
C ARG A 128 -10.57 -4.24 -13.11
N TRP A 129 -10.85 -5.52 -13.15
CA TRP A 129 -12.21 -6.03 -13.27
C TRP A 129 -13.07 -5.60 -12.08
N GLY A 130 -12.54 -5.74 -10.84
CA GLY A 130 -13.20 -5.25 -9.64
C GLY A 130 -13.46 -3.75 -9.69
N TYR A 131 -12.51 -2.95 -10.18
CA TYR A 131 -12.67 -1.51 -10.38
C TYR A 131 -13.79 -1.18 -11.37
N PHE A 132 -13.87 -1.85 -12.51
CA PHE A 132 -14.92 -1.61 -13.49
C PHE A 132 -16.33 -1.87 -12.95
N ASN A 133 -16.48 -2.89 -12.10
CA ASN A 133 -17.76 -3.23 -11.50
C ASN A 133 -18.15 -2.34 -10.31
N SER A 134 -17.17 -1.92 -9.49
CA SER A 134 -17.44 -1.17 -8.25
C SER A 134 -17.09 0.32 -8.33
N GLN A 135 -16.35 0.76 -9.36
CA GLN A 135 -15.74 2.09 -9.49
C GLN A 135 -14.79 2.43 -8.32
N ASN A 136 -14.37 1.42 -7.55
CA ASN A 136 -13.52 1.59 -6.38
C ASN A 136 -12.05 1.38 -6.74
N ILE A 137 -11.28 2.47 -6.77
CA ILE A 137 -9.85 2.48 -7.11
C ILE A 137 -8.98 1.71 -6.10
N TRP A 138 -9.48 1.45 -4.91
CA TRP A 138 -8.73 0.75 -3.85
C TRP A 138 -8.33 -0.67 -4.26
N TRP A 139 -9.09 -1.34 -5.12
CA TRP A 139 -8.69 -2.63 -5.68
C TRP A 139 -7.31 -2.57 -6.34
N ILE A 140 -7.07 -1.54 -7.13
CA ILE A 140 -5.78 -1.33 -7.82
C ILE A 140 -4.71 -0.91 -6.80
N GLY A 141 -5.06 -0.06 -5.84
CA GLY A 141 -4.18 0.38 -4.77
C GLY A 141 -3.59 -0.76 -3.97
N ILE A 142 -4.42 -1.72 -3.58
CA ILE A 142 -3.99 -2.92 -2.84
C ILE A 142 -2.97 -3.73 -3.66
N VAL A 143 -3.23 -3.99 -4.94
CA VAL A 143 -2.30 -4.76 -5.77
C VAL A 143 -0.96 -4.05 -5.92
N VAL A 144 -0.96 -2.74 -6.15
CA VAL A 144 0.28 -1.95 -6.26
C VAL A 144 1.04 -1.97 -4.92
N ALA A 145 0.34 -1.83 -3.78
CA ALA A 145 0.96 -1.91 -2.46
C ALA A 145 1.56 -3.30 -2.17
N VAL A 146 0.85 -4.38 -2.53
CA VAL A 146 1.34 -5.77 -2.37
C VAL A 146 2.60 -6.00 -3.20
N LEU A 147 2.62 -5.57 -4.45
CA LEU A 147 3.82 -5.65 -5.29
C LEU A 147 4.98 -4.84 -4.68
N ALA A 148 4.69 -3.63 -4.20
CA ALA A 148 5.70 -2.79 -3.55
C ALA A 148 6.18 -3.36 -2.20
N ALA A 149 5.42 -4.20 -1.51
CA ALA A 149 5.79 -4.78 -0.21
C ALA A 149 6.93 -5.79 -0.29
N LYS A 150 7.23 -6.32 -1.48
CA LYS A 150 8.32 -7.29 -1.65
C LYS A 150 9.67 -6.72 -1.19
N ASP A 151 10.51 -7.57 -0.62
CA ASP A 151 11.84 -7.24 -0.05
C ASP A 151 11.79 -6.24 1.13
N VAL A 152 10.60 -6.02 1.75
CA VAL A 152 10.45 -5.17 2.92
C VAL A 152 10.19 -6.04 4.16
N PRO A 153 11.00 -5.92 5.22
CA PRO A 153 10.73 -6.62 6.48
C PRO A 153 9.38 -6.19 7.06
N LEU A 154 8.50 -7.14 7.36
CA LEU A 154 7.10 -6.90 7.73
C LEU A 154 6.92 -5.96 8.93
N ARG A 155 7.80 -6.03 9.93
CA ARG A 155 7.70 -5.27 11.19
C ARG A 155 7.65 -3.76 10.96
N ARG A 156 8.55 -3.20 10.14
CA ARG A 156 8.60 -1.75 9.90
C ARG A 156 7.35 -1.19 9.21
N PRO A 157 6.86 -1.80 8.12
CA PRO A 157 5.58 -1.41 7.54
C PRO A 157 4.41 -1.44 8.51
N LEU A 158 4.31 -2.48 9.34
CA LEU A 158 3.26 -2.58 10.34
C LEU A 158 3.36 -1.47 11.40
N GLN A 159 4.58 -1.13 11.84
CA GLN A 159 4.80 0.00 12.75
C GLN A 159 4.39 1.33 12.13
N VAL A 160 4.73 1.56 10.85
CA VAL A 160 4.34 2.78 10.12
C VAL A 160 2.83 2.83 9.94
N TYR A 161 2.20 1.75 9.50
CA TYR A 161 0.75 1.65 9.36
C TYR A 161 0.05 1.94 10.70
N PHE A 162 0.48 1.30 11.78
CA PHE A 162 -0.07 1.52 13.12
C PHE A 162 0.10 2.97 13.57
N ALA A 163 1.31 3.53 13.48
CA ALA A 163 1.59 4.89 13.93
C ALA A 163 0.83 5.94 13.12
N SER A 164 0.83 5.84 11.77
CA SER A 164 0.12 6.78 10.90
C SER A 164 -1.40 6.68 11.06
N GLY A 165 -1.94 5.46 11.19
CA GLY A 165 -3.35 5.22 11.43
C GLY A 165 -3.81 5.76 12.78
N CYS A 166 -3.08 5.47 13.87
CA CYS A 166 -3.36 6.04 15.20
C CYS A 166 -3.31 7.56 15.20
N ALA A 167 -2.30 8.16 14.58
CA ALA A 167 -2.17 9.62 14.51
C ALA A 167 -3.34 10.24 13.74
N ALA A 168 -3.68 9.71 12.56
CA ALA A 168 -4.79 10.20 11.76
C ALA A 168 -6.14 10.03 12.47
N MET A 169 -6.38 8.86 13.10
CA MET A 169 -7.59 8.63 13.89
C MET A 169 -7.68 9.55 15.11
N ALA A 170 -6.57 9.79 15.81
CA ALA A 170 -6.54 10.72 16.95
C ALA A 170 -6.94 12.13 16.52
N VAL A 171 -6.49 12.59 15.35
CA VAL A 171 -6.90 13.89 14.80
C VAL A 171 -8.39 13.92 14.51
N VAL A 172 -8.95 12.89 13.85
CA VAL A 172 -10.39 12.81 13.55
C VAL A 172 -11.21 12.82 14.83
N LEU A 173 -10.81 12.04 15.84
CA LEU A 173 -11.47 12.00 17.15
C LEU A 173 -11.40 13.35 17.88
N ALA A 174 -10.24 14.00 17.86
CA ALA A 174 -10.07 15.33 18.46
C ALA A 174 -11.00 16.36 17.80
N LEU A 175 -11.08 16.35 16.47
CA LEU A 175 -11.99 17.23 15.72
C LEU A 175 -13.47 16.92 16.02
N HIS A 176 -13.81 15.66 16.18
CA HIS A 176 -15.16 15.23 16.56
C HIS A 176 -15.53 15.73 17.98
N PHE A 177 -14.70 15.45 18.97
CA PHE A 177 -14.97 15.90 20.36
C PHE A 177 -14.89 17.40 20.53
N ALA A 178 -14.15 18.12 19.70
CA ALA A 178 -14.16 19.59 19.65
C ALA A 178 -15.42 20.17 18.98
N GLY A 179 -16.32 19.34 18.45
CA GLY A 179 -17.51 19.78 17.73
C GLY A 179 -17.24 20.45 16.39
N ILE A 180 -16.01 20.29 15.84
CA ILE A 180 -15.59 20.90 14.57
C ILE A 180 -16.10 20.09 13.37
N VAL A 181 -16.21 18.77 13.54
CA VAL A 181 -16.75 17.84 12.54
C VAL A 181 -18.20 17.55 12.92
N ALA A 182 -19.07 17.33 11.92
CA ALA A 182 -20.50 17.12 12.11
C ALA A 182 -20.80 16.10 13.22
N PRO A 183 -21.92 16.29 13.98
CA PRO A 183 -22.28 15.40 15.05
C PRO A 183 -22.50 13.97 14.55
N ASP A 184 -22.36 13.04 15.48
CA ASP A 184 -22.52 11.61 15.21
C ASP A 184 -23.83 11.28 14.50
N LEU A 185 -23.72 10.59 13.38
CA LEU A 185 -24.83 9.87 12.81
C LEU A 185 -25.06 8.65 13.69
N THR A 186 -26.01 8.77 14.62
CA THR A 186 -26.40 7.61 15.44
C THR A 186 -27.16 6.62 14.58
N SER A 187 -26.66 5.40 14.46
CA SER A 187 -27.39 4.31 13.86
C SER A 187 -27.90 3.38 14.96
N GLU A 188 -29.20 3.18 15.01
CA GLU A 188 -29.80 2.22 15.91
C GLU A 188 -29.80 0.83 15.27
N ARG A 189 -29.28 -0.16 15.99
CA ARG A 189 -29.36 -1.56 15.58
C ARG A 189 -29.68 -2.41 16.80
N MET A 190 -30.79 -3.13 16.76
CA MET A 190 -31.27 -3.99 17.85
C MET A 190 -31.40 -3.24 19.16
N GLY A 191 -31.93 -1.99 19.15
CA GLY A 191 -32.12 -1.17 20.34
C GLY A 191 -30.84 -0.55 20.92
N ALA A 192 -29.67 -0.75 20.32
CA ALA A 192 -28.43 -0.13 20.74
C ALA A 192 -28.03 1.04 19.82
N LEU A 193 -27.84 2.22 20.43
CA LEU A 193 -27.29 3.38 19.76
C LEU A 193 -25.78 3.17 19.53
N ARG A 194 -25.35 3.34 18.30
CA ARG A 194 -23.93 3.21 17.91
C ARG A 194 -23.39 4.57 17.48
N GLY A 195 -22.41 5.07 18.20
CA GLY A 195 -21.69 6.27 17.82
C GLY A 195 -20.77 6.02 16.63
N THR A 196 -20.62 7.02 15.76
CA THR A 196 -19.71 6.98 14.61
C THR A 196 -18.35 7.61 14.89
N TYR A 197 -18.22 8.34 15.99
CA TYR A 197 -16.99 8.99 16.45
C TYR A 197 -16.26 9.81 15.37
N GLY A 198 -17.04 10.60 14.62
CA GLY A 198 -16.52 11.42 13.51
C GLY A 198 -16.33 10.67 12.19
N TYR A 199 -16.84 9.45 12.06
CA TYR A 199 -16.85 8.67 10.81
C TYR A 199 -18.27 8.56 10.25
N GLY A 200 -18.39 8.33 8.94
CA GLY A 200 -19.69 8.24 8.28
C GLY A 200 -20.53 7.03 8.65
N HIS A 201 -19.92 5.99 9.26
CA HIS A 201 -20.60 4.77 9.68
C HIS A 201 -19.87 4.09 10.84
N PRO A 202 -20.57 3.50 11.84
CA PRO A 202 -19.94 2.82 12.97
C PRO A 202 -19.01 1.68 12.56
N ASN A 203 -19.37 0.92 11.52
CA ASN A 203 -18.54 -0.17 11.03
C ASN A 203 -17.21 0.32 10.44
N THR A 204 -17.17 1.53 9.89
CA THR A 204 -15.94 2.14 9.36
C THR A 204 -14.95 2.41 10.49
N PHE A 205 -15.40 3.04 11.58
CA PHE A 205 -14.58 3.24 12.76
C PHE A 205 -14.09 1.90 13.33
N GLY A 206 -15.01 0.93 13.52
CA GLY A 206 -14.67 -0.40 14.02
C GLY A 206 -13.68 -1.15 13.13
N GLY A 207 -13.82 -1.04 11.81
CA GLY A 207 -12.91 -1.65 10.83
C GLY A 207 -11.50 -1.06 10.88
N LEU A 208 -11.37 0.27 11.02
CA LEU A 208 -10.07 0.94 11.18
C LEU A 208 -9.40 0.51 12.50
N VAL A 209 -10.13 0.54 13.62
CA VAL A 209 -9.61 0.07 14.92
C VAL A 209 -9.17 -1.38 14.84
N PHE A 210 -9.97 -2.26 14.24
CA PHE A 210 -9.62 -3.67 14.05
C PHE A 210 -8.32 -3.83 13.25
N GLY A 211 -8.14 -3.07 12.16
CA GLY A 211 -6.92 -3.07 11.36
C GLY A 211 -5.69 -2.67 12.19
N LEU A 212 -5.81 -1.65 13.03
CA LEU A 212 -4.73 -1.20 13.93
C LEU A 212 -4.40 -2.25 15.00
N VAL A 213 -5.40 -2.86 15.62
CA VAL A 213 -5.22 -3.95 16.61
C VAL A 213 -4.54 -5.15 15.96
N LEU A 214 -4.95 -5.52 14.75
CA LEU A 214 -4.31 -6.61 14.00
C LEU A 214 -2.84 -6.29 13.70
N ALA A 215 -2.55 -5.06 13.25
CA ALA A 215 -1.16 -4.64 13.00
C ALA A 215 -0.31 -4.69 14.26
N LEU A 216 -0.85 -4.23 15.40
CA LEU A 216 -0.16 -4.28 16.70
C LEU A 216 0.10 -5.74 17.12
N SER A 217 -0.87 -6.63 16.97
CA SER A 217 -0.71 -8.06 17.27
C SER A 217 0.39 -8.69 16.41
N LEU A 218 0.43 -8.38 15.11
CA LEU A 218 1.45 -8.89 14.20
C LEU A 218 2.85 -8.32 14.51
N ILE A 219 2.95 -7.08 14.99
CA ILE A 219 4.21 -6.49 15.46
C ILE A 219 4.75 -7.29 16.66
N HIS A 220 3.90 -7.60 17.64
CA HIS A 220 4.29 -8.38 18.81
C HIS A 220 4.68 -9.82 18.47
N ILE A 221 3.92 -10.50 17.61
CA ILE A 221 4.23 -11.87 17.15
C ILE A 221 5.56 -11.90 16.39
N SER A 222 5.89 -10.84 15.66
CA SER A 222 7.16 -10.74 14.92
C SER A 222 8.35 -10.34 15.78
N GLU A 223 8.17 -10.06 17.07
CA GLU A 223 9.28 -9.86 18.01
C GLU A 223 9.95 -11.21 18.32
N PRO A 224 11.28 -11.34 18.10
CA PRO A 224 11.98 -12.53 18.56
C PRO A 224 11.79 -12.63 20.08
N THR A 225 11.20 -13.74 20.52
CA THR A 225 11.14 -14.06 21.96
C THR A 225 12.55 -13.94 22.51
N ARG A 226 12.76 -12.95 23.37
CA ARG A 226 14.03 -12.80 24.11
C ARG A 226 14.23 -14.12 24.84
N PRO A 227 15.36 -14.83 24.67
CA PRO A 227 15.62 -16.00 25.49
C PRO A 227 15.48 -15.57 26.93
N GLU A 228 14.61 -16.20 27.70
CA GLU A 228 14.57 -15.99 29.14
C GLU A 228 15.93 -16.34 29.67
N PRO A 229 16.55 -15.50 30.54
CA PRO A 229 17.79 -15.85 31.16
C PRO A 229 17.53 -17.13 31.96
N ILE A 230 18.19 -18.21 31.57
CA ILE A 230 18.20 -19.47 32.32
C ILE A 230 18.83 -19.14 33.65
N SER A 231 18.00 -19.03 34.68
CA SER A 231 18.43 -18.90 36.10
C SER A 231 18.98 -20.20 36.62
#